data_f167cbe2d0107f5794c1b1fdad44db32
#
_entry.id   f167cbe2d0107f5794c1b1fdad44db32
#
_cell.length_a   1.000
_cell.length_b   1.000
_cell.length_c   1.000
_cell.angle_alpha   90.00
_cell.angle_beta   90.00
_cell.angle_gamma   90.00
#
_symmetry.space_group_name_H-M   'P 1'
#
loop_
_entity.id
_entity.type
_entity.pdbx_description
1 polymer ?
#
loop_
_entity_poly.entity_id
_entity_poly.type
_entity_poly.pdbx_seq_one_letter_code
_entity_poly.pdbx_strand_id
1 'polypeptide(L)' 'MGQHPRSAVSVMMNPWGPVAFGLYRDRDGDIWEKEAGGWRLRLQGGVIVDPGTLWDWADGHVRDYAPFVPWN' A
#
# COMPACT_ATOMS: atom_id res chain seq x y z
N MET A 1 -28.10 -1.93 4.58
CA MET A 1 -27.55 -2.20 5.27
C MET A 1 -26.32 -2.86 5.20
N GLY A 2 -25.61 -3.21 5.45
CA GLY A 2 -24.41 -4.00 5.40
C GLY A 2 -23.43 -3.72 4.31
N GLN A 3 -23.70 -2.72 3.51
CA GLN A 3 -22.78 -2.47 2.45
C GLN A 3 -21.56 -1.70 2.85
N HIS A 4 -21.57 -1.08 3.99
CA HIS A 4 -20.48 -0.21 4.35
C HIS A 4 -19.13 -0.90 4.41
N PRO A 5 -19.00 -2.05 5.04
CA PRO A 5 -17.70 -2.74 5.04
C PRO A 5 -17.28 -3.13 3.65
N ARG A 6 -18.24 -3.48 2.84
CA ARG A 6 -17.92 -3.88 1.50
C ARG A 6 -17.41 -2.72 0.68
N SER A 7 -17.94 -1.53 0.90
CA SER A 7 -17.45 -0.35 0.22
C SER A 7 -16.01 -0.06 0.57
N ALA A 8 -15.67 -0.17 1.83
CA ALA A 8 -14.30 0.06 2.24
C ALA A 8 -13.37 -0.96 1.60
N VAL A 9 -13.80 -2.22 1.56
CA VAL A 9 -13.00 -3.24 0.93
C VAL A 9 -12.83 -2.96 -0.55
N SER A 10 -13.88 -2.50 -1.21
CA SER A 10 -13.80 -2.19 -2.63
C SER A 10 -12.78 -1.13 -2.92
N VAL A 11 -12.68 -0.12 -2.08
CA VAL A 11 -11.67 0.93 -2.25
C VAL A 11 -10.28 0.33 -2.18
N MET A 12 -10.05 -0.57 -1.22
CA MET A 12 -8.75 -1.18 -1.06
C MET A 12 -8.42 -2.16 -2.18
N MET A 13 -9.43 -2.65 -2.88
CA MET A 13 -9.25 -3.61 -3.95
C MET A 13 -9.24 -2.99 -5.34
N ASN A 14 -9.17 -1.68 -5.41
CA ASN A 14 -9.12 -0.99 -6.69
C ASN A 14 -7.87 -1.43 -7.47
N PRO A 15 -7.93 -1.49 -8.82
CA PRO A 15 -6.81 -2.02 -9.63
C PRO A 15 -5.50 -1.25 -9.46
N TRP A 16 -5.59 0.00 -9.03
CA TRP A 16 -4.42 0.82 -8.83
C TRP A 16 -3.96 0.82 -7.38
N GLY A 17 -4.61 -0.02 -6.56
CA GLY A 17 -4.37 -0.05 -5.14
C GLY A 17 -5.05 1.11 -4.42
N PRO A 18 -4.68 1.38 -3.18
CA PRO A 18 -5.22 2.51 -2.45
C PRO A 18 -4.96 3.82 -3.18
N VAL A 19 -5.96 4.68 -3.25
CA VAL A 19 -5.82 5.95 -3.97
C VAL A 19 -5.27 7.07 -3.10
N ALA A 20 -5.52 7.03 -1.82
CA ALA A 20 -5.05 8.09 -0.92
C ALA A 20 -3.55 7.96 -0.68
N PHE A 21 -2.85 9.09 -0.65
CA PHE A 21 -1.43 9.11 -0.30
C PHE A 21 -1.28 8.88 1.20
N GLY A 22 -0.18 8.34 1.58
CA GLY A 22 0.11 8.10 2.99
C GLY A 22 0.76 6.76 3.21
N LEU A 23 0.77 6.34 4.46
CA LEU A 23 1.44 5.11 4.88
C LEU A 23 0.46 3.96 4.93
N TYR A 24 0.95 2.79 4.51
CA TYR A 24 0.15 1.58 4.47
C TYR A 24 1.00 0.41 4.92
N ARG A 25 0.34 -0.58 5.50
CA ARG A 25 0.98 -1.85 5.85
C ARG A 25 0.53 -2.90 4.86
N ASP A 26 1.47 -3.66 4.31
CA ASP A 26 1.16 -4.72 3.37
C ASP A 26 0.84 -6.04 4.10
N ARG A 27 0.63 -7.11 3.34
CA ARG A 27 0.25 -8.41 3.91
C ARG A 27 1.34 -9.01 4.79
N ASP A 28 2.59 -8.62 4.55
CA ASP A 28 3.73 -9.12 5.31
C ASP A 28 4.06 -8.26 6.52
N GLY A 29 3.34 -7.15 6.70
CA GLY A 29 3.57 -6.24 7.81
C GLY A 29 4.59 -5.15 7.51
N ASP A 30 5.09 -5.09 6.29
CA ASP A 30 6.03 -4.05 5.89
C ASP A 30 5.28 -2.75 5.62
N ILE A 31 5.95 -1.62 5.80
CA ILE A 31 5.33 -0.31 5.68
C ILE A 31 5.78 0.38 4.41
N TRP A 32 4.80 0.81 3.66
CA TRP A 32 5.00 1.50 2.39
C TRP A 32 4.36 2.87 2.47
N GLU A 33 4.89 3.79 1.68
CA GLU A 33 4.28 5.11 1.52
C GLU A 33 3.85 5.28 0.08
N LYS A 34 2.57 5.62 -0.11
CA LYS A 34 2.05 5.93 -1.43
C LYS A 34 2.22 7.42 -1.70
N GLU A 35 2.83 7.74 -2.83
CA GLU A 35 3.09 9.11 -3.28
C GLU A 35 2.57 9.27 -4.69
N ALA A 36 2.67 10.50 -5.22
CA ALA A 36 2.21 10.80 -6.55
C ALA A 36 2.92 9.96 -7.62
N GLY A 37 4.18 9.69 -7.44
CA GLY A 37 4.96 8.94 -8.44
C GLY A 37 4.99 7.44 -8.23
N GLY A 38 4.41 6.94 -7.16
CA GLY A 38 4.43 5.51 -6.89
C GLY A 38 4.52 5.19 -5.42
N TRP A 39 5.22 4.11 -5.10
CA TRP A 39 5.29 3.57 -3.76
C TRP A 39 6.73 3.50 -3.27
N ARG A 40 6.95 3.84 -2.00
CA ARG A 40 8.26 3.70 -1.37
C ARG A 40 8.17 2.74 -0.20
N LEU A 41 9.08 1.79 -0.16
CA LEU A 41 9.16 0.88 0.98
C LEU A 41 9.89 1.60 2.10
N ARG A 42 9.25 1.75 3.25
CA ARG A 42 9.80 2.53 4.36
C ARG A 42 10.35 1.66 5.47
N LEU A 43 9.63 0.58 5.82
CA LEU A 43 10.08 -0.37 6.84
C LEU A 43 9.89 -1.77 6.30
N GLN A 44 10.90 -2.60 6.46
CA GLN A 44 10.83 -4.00 6.07
C GLN A 44 11.28 -4.82 7.27
N GLY A 45 10.38 -5.67 7.77
CA GLY A 45 10.66 -6.45 8.96
C GLY A 45 10.94 -5.58 10.17
N GLY A 46 10.36 -4.38 10.22
CA GLY A 46 10.58 -3.45 11.31
C GLY A 46 11.86 -2.63 11.19
N VAL A 47 12.63 -2.84 10.13
CA VAL A 47 13.89 -2.12 9.92
C VAL A 47 13.71 -1.04 8.87
N ILE A 48 14.22 0.14 9.12
CA ILE A 48 14.17 1.24 8.15
C ILE A 48 15.03 0.86 6.96
N VAL A 49 14.46 0.97 5.77
CA VAL A 49 15.19 0.73 4.53
C VAL A 49 15.34 2.04 3.76
N ASP A 50 16.27 2.06 2.81
CA ASP A 50 16.50 3.23 2.00
C ASP A 50 15.27 3.51 1.13
N PRO A 51 14.57 4.64 1.32
CA PRO A 51 13.39 4.95 0.54
C PRO A 51 13.70 5.60 -0.79
N GLY A 52 14.91 5.46 -1.29
CA GLY A 52 15.32 6.13 -2.51
C GLY A 52 14.64 5.60 -3.76
N THR A 53 14.19 4.35 -3.73
CA THR A 53 13.56 3.73 -4.89
C THR A 53 12.05 3.96 -4.86
N LEU A 54 11.51 4.40 -5.99
CA LEU A 54 10.08 4.53 -6.15
C LEU A 54 9.60 3.35 -6.98
N TRP A 55 8.64 2.61 -6.46
CA TRP A 55 8.16 1.38 -7.07
C TRP A 55 6.82 1.63 -7.75
N ASP A 56 6.64 1.03 -8.92
CA ASP A 56 5.38 1.12 -9.63
C ASP A 56 4.44 0.02 -9.14
N TRP A 57 3.16 0.32 -9.09
CA TRP A 57 2.16 -0.62 -8.58
C TRP A 57 2.17 -1.95 -9.33
N ALA A 58 2.11 -1.87 -10.66
CA ALA A 58 2.05 -3.08 -11.47
C ALA A 58 3.43 -3.56 -11.88
N ASP A 59 4.22 -2.67 -12.49
CA ASP A 59 5.53 -3.05 -13.02
C ASP A 59 6.53 -3.32 -11.91
N GLY A 60 6.39 -2.62 -10.81
CA GLY A 60 7.26 -2.84 -9.65
C GLY A 60 6.77 -3.95 -8.74
N HIS A 61 5.66 -4.58 -9.09
CA HIS A 61 5.08 -5.70 -8.32
C HIS A 61 4.62 -5.35 -6.91
N VAL A 62 4.38 -4.07 -6.64
CA VAL A 62 3.89 -3.65 -5.32
C VAL A 62 2.56 -4.33 -5.03
N ARG A 63 1.72 -4.48 -6.06
CA ARG A 63 0.41 -5.13 -5.90
C ARG A 63 0.50 -6.54 -5.37
N ASP A 64 1.64 -7.21 -5.54
CA ASP A 64 1.81 -8.58 -5.06
C ASP A 64 1.88 -8.66 -3.54
N TYR A 65 2.06 -7.53 -2.88
CA TYR A 65 2.09 -7.47 -1.42
C TYR A 65 0.75 -7.05 -0.81
N ALA A 66 -0.27 -6.88 -1.65
CA ALA A 66 -1.61 -6.56 -1.15
C ALA A 66 -2.13 -7.69 -0.27
N PRO A 67 -3.05 -7.39 0.64
CA PRO A 67 -3.74 -6.10 0.76
C PRO A 67 -2.94 -5.07 1.51
N PHE A 68 -3.22 -3.80 1.23
CA PHE A 68 -2.61 -2.68 1.90
C PHE A 68 -3.65 -2.02 2.80
N VAL A 69 -3.33 -1.87 4.07
CA VAL A 69 -4.23 -1.20 5.01
C VAL A 69 -3.57 0.05 5.53
N PRO A 70 -4.32 1.14 5.74
CA PRO A 70 -3.73 2.36 6.27
C PRO A 70 -3.01 2.09 7.59
N TRP A 71 -1.83 2.69 7.74
CA TRP A 71 -1.02 2.52 8.93
C TRP A 71 -0.86 3.86 9.62
N ASN A 72 -1.19 3.89 10.89
CA ASN A 72 -1.12 5.13 11.67
C ASN A 72 -0.10 5.03 12.77
#